data_054f9e5ab28add347213b6cb173b14f5
#
_entry.id   054f9e5ab28add347213b6cb173b14f5
#
_cell.length_a   1.000
_cell.length_b   1.000
_cell.length_c   1.000
_cell.angle_alpha   90.00
_cell.angle_beta   90.00
_cell.angle_gamma   90.00
#
_symmetry.space_group_name_H-M   'P 1'
#
loop_
_entity.id
_entity.type
_entity.pdbx_description
1 polymer ?
#
loop_
_entity_poly.entity_id
_entity_poly.type
_entity_poly.pdbx_seq_one_letter_code
_entity_poly.pdbx_strand_id
1 'polypeptide(L)'
;VKKQLGKYLGGQGKRLLCVIFFDEIDSIAPMRGFTHDSGVTERIVNQLLSEMDGIQSLNRVVVIAATNRPDILDPALLRPGRFDRLIYVPPPDEKARIEILKIYTKTLPIDSSVNLEELAKKLEGYTGADIEALARETTMKVLRQKYYECSNKAKKECKDQECSDKTIKNCMSNLEIKITMQDFLDTMKIVTPSLTKADIMRYENMVKEIKRSVIG
;
A
#
# COMPACT_ATOMS: atom_id res chain seq x y z
N VAL A 1 7.40 -10.10 -25.78
CA VAL A 1 6.38 -10.67 -24.89
C VAL A 1 5.72 -11.89 -25.53
N LYS A 2 5.08 -11.81 -26.73
CA LYS A 2 4.43 -12.97 -27.40
C LYS A 2 5.34 -14.18 -27.60
N LYS A 3 6.61 -13.99 -28.03
CA LYS A 3 7.57 -15.09 -28.24
C LYS A 3 7.96 -15.80 -26.93
N GLN A 4 8.06 -15.08 -25.82
CA GLN A 4 8.36 -15.65 -24.52
C GLN A 4 7.16 -16.37 -23.91
N LEU A 5 5.97 -15.73 -23.94
CA LEU A 5 4.72 -16.36 -23.50
C LEU A 5 4.40 -17.66 -24.24
N GLY A 6 4.64 -17.72 -25.55
CA GLY A 6 4.48 -18.94 -26.35
C GLY A 6 5.38 -20.10 -25.91
N LYS A 7 6.59 -19.84 -25.41
CA LYS A 7 7.48 -20.86 -24.84
C LYS A 7 6.96 -21.47 -23.54
N TYR A 8 6.31 -20.67 -22.70
CA TYR A 8 5.73 -21.13 -21.43
C TYR A 8 4.36 -21.80 -21.59
N LEU A 9 3.61 -21.46 -22.64
CA LEU A 9 2.28 -21.99 -22.91
C LEU A 9 2.28 -23.24 -23.81
N GLY A 10 3.41 -23.56 -24.48
CA GLY A 10 3.55 -24.64 -25.47
C GLY A 10 3.99 -26.01 -24.96
N GLY A 11 4.24 -26.18 -23.66
CA GLY A 11 4.68 -27.44 -23.07
C GLY A 11 3.50 -28.32 -22.63
N GLN A 12 3.49 -29.54 -23.09
CA GLN A 12 2.58 -30.66 -22.81
C GLN A 12 1.68 -30.55 -21.55
N GLY A 13 0.38 -30.41 -21.73
CA GLY A 13 -0.66 -30.93 -20.82
C GLY A 13 -1.09 -30.05 -19.64
N LYS A 14 -0.36 -29.04 -19.18
CA LYS A 14 -0.78 -28.15 -18.09
C LYS A 14 -1.32 -26.84 -18.66
N ARG A 15 -2.63 -26.58 -18.45
CA ARG A 15 -3.30 -25.33 -18.81
C ARG A 15 -2.88 -24.23 -17.84
N LEU A 16 -1.71 -23.61 -18.04
CA LEU A 16 -1.22 -22.51 -17.22
C LEU A 16 -1.98 -21.21 -17.59
N LEU A 17 -2.51 -20.55 -16.58
CA LEU A 17 -3.02 -19.18 -16.66
C LEU A 17 -1.83 -18.24 -16.49
N CYS A 18 -1.65 -17.27 -17.40
CA CYS A 18 -0.67 -16.20 -17.27
C CYS A 18 -1.37 -14.93 -16.79
N VAL A 19 -0.84 -14.32 -15.75
CA VAL A 19 -1.29 -13.00 -15.27
C VAL A 19 -0.18 -12.01 -15.50
N ILE A 20 -0.49 -10.91 -16.19
CA ILE A 20 0.40 -9.76 -16.38
C ILE A 20 -0.15 -8.65 -15.50
N PHE A 21 0.69 -8.13 -14.59
CA PHE A 21 0.31 -7.04 -13.71
C PHE A 21 1.15 -5.80 -14.03
N PHE A 22 0.47 -4.67 -14.24
CA PHE A 22 1.08 -3.34 -14.38
C PHE A 22 0.72 -2.52 -13.15
N ASP A 23 1.73 -2.14 -12.39
CA ASP A 23 1.57 -1.17 -11.32
C ASP A 23 1.84 0.24 -11.86
N GLU A 24 1.13 1.25 -11.33
CA GLU A 24 1.26 2.65 -11.75
C GLU A 24 1.20 2.82 -13.28
N ILE A 25 0.21 2.23 -13.93
CA ILE A 25 0.10 2.23 -15.38
C ILE A 25 0.00 3.64 -15.98
N ASP A 26 -0.44 4.62 -15.22
CA ASP A 26 -0.47 6.03 -15.59
C ASP A 26 0.94 6.59 -15.89
N SER A 27 1.99 6.04 -15.31
CA SER A 27 3.38 6.39 -15.64
C SER A 27 3.81 5.91 -17.03
N ILE A 28 3.21 4.81 -17.50
CA ILE A 28 3.54 4.16 -18.77
C ILE A 28 2.63 4.68 -19.89
N ALA A 29 1.36 4.92 -19.59
CA ALA A 29 0.33 5.23 -20.57
C ALA A 29 -0.53 6.44 -20.16
N PRO A 30 0.09 7.62 -19.99
CA PRO A 30 -0.65 8.85 -19.75
C PRO A 30 -1.39 9.32 -21.01
N MET A 31 -2.40 10.15 -20.82
CA MET A 31 -3.15 10.82 -21.88
C MET A 31 -2.21 11.59 -22.81
N ARG A 32 -2.51 11.58 -24.09
CA ARG A 32 -1.70 12.25 -25.13
C ARG A 32 -1.58 13.74 -24.85
N GLY A 33 -0.35 14.26 -24.99
CA GLY A 33 -0.07 15.67 -24.74
C GLY A 33 0.15 16.06 -23.27
N PHE A 34 0.11 15.11 -22.35
CA PHE A 34 0.30 15.37 -20.92
C PHE A 34 1.78 15.47 -20.50
N THR A 35 2.69 14.92 -21.29
CA THR A 35 4.14 14.93 -21.03
C THR A 35 4.91 15.71 -22.09
N HIS A 36 5.97 16.41 -21.68
CA HIS A 36 6.87 17.16 -22.60
C HIS A 36 7.60 16.26 -23.60
N ASP A 37 7.68 14.95 -23.34
CA ASP A 37 8.36 13.95 -24.18
C ASP A 37 7.33 13.08 -24.95
N SER A 38 6.39 13.77 -25.63
CA SER A 38 5.20 13.19 -26.23
C SER A 38 5.48 12.05 -27.23
N GLY A 39 6.56 12.13 -28.00
CA GLY A 39 6.82 11.18 -29.06
C GLY A 39 7.23 9.77 -28.60
N VAL A 40 7.97 9.64 -27.50
CA VAL A 40 8.38 8.33 -26.95
C VAL A 40 7.22 7.69 -26.20
N THR A 41 6.55 8.47 -25.35
CA THR A 41 5.40 8.01 -24.58
C THR A 41 4.27 7.53 -25.48
N GLU A 42 3.93 8.28 -26.53
CA GLU A 42 2.91 7.87 -27.51
C GLU A 42 3.25 6.56 -28.23
N ARG A 43 4.53 6.33 -28.54
CA ARG A 43 4.98 5.06 -29.14
C ARG A 43 4.80 3.89 -28.17
N ILE A 44 5.12 4.09 -26.89
CA ILE A 44 4.95 3.08 -25.85
C ILE A 44 3.47 2.74 -25.69
N VAL A 45 2.59 3.76 -25.59
CA VAL A 45 1.13 3.56 -25.49
C VAL A 45 0.62 2.81 -26.70
N ASN A 46 0.96 3.23 -27.93
CA ASN A 46 0.51 2.56 -29.16
C ASN A 46 1.02 1.11 -29.23
N GLN A 47 2.26 0.84 -28.79
CA GLN A 47 2.79 -0.52 -28.72
C GLN A 47 2.04 -1.35 -27.69
N LEU A 48 1.75 -0.81 -26.49
CA LEU A 48 0.96 -1.48 -25.45
C LEU A 48 -0.43 -1.84 -25.98
N LEU A 49 -1.12 -0.90 -26.62
CA LEU A 49 -2.45 -1.13 -27.21
C LEU A 49 -2.41 -2.25 -28.26
N SER A 50 -1.42 -2.23 -29.16
CA SER A 50 -1.24 -3.26 -30.17
C SER A 50 -0.95 -4.65 -29.57
N GLU A 51 -0.14 -4.71 -28.50
CA GLU A 51 0.13 -5.97 -27.81
C GLU A 51 -1.12 -6.49 -27.07
N MET A 52 -1.91 -5.60 -26.46
CA MET A 52 -3.17 -5.98 -25.79
C MET A 52 -4.19 -6.55 -26.77
N ASP A 53 -4.39 -5.90 -27.91
CA ASP A 53 -5.29 -6.39 -28.97
C ASP A 53 -4.83 -7.77 -29.47
N GLY A 54 -3.53 -8.03 -29.47
CA GLY A 54 -2.98 -9.34 -29.82
C GLY A 54 -3.06 -10.39 -28.71
N ILE A 55 -3.17 -10.01 -27.44
CA ILE A 55 -3.31 -10.92 -26.29
C ILE A 55 -4.72 -11.52 -26.22
N GLN A 56 -5.75 -10.82 -26.66
CA GLN A 56 -7.12 -11.32 -26.69
C GLN A 56 -7.27 -12.65 -27.46
N SER A 57 -6.43 -12.89 -28.45
CA SER A 57 -6.37 -14.17 -29.15
C SER A 57 -5.78 -15.31 -28.32
N LEU A 58 -5.18 -14.98 -27.17
CA LEU A 58 -4.55 -15.94 -26.26
C LEU A 58 -5.49 -16.20 -25.06
N ASN A 59 -6.45 -17.10 -25.20
CA ASN A 59 -7.50 -17.47 -24.23
C ASN A 59 -7.04 -17.77 -22.78
N ARG A 60 -5.80 -17.43 -22.37
CA ARG A 60 -5.22 -17.80 -21.07
C ARG A 60 -4.33 -16.71 -20.48
N VAL A 61 -4.46 -15.48 -20.96
CA VAL A 61 -3.71 -14.36 -20.42
C VAL A 61 -4.70 -13.36 -19.82
N VAL A 62 -4.48 -13.01 -18.56
CA VAL A 62 -5.22 -11.95 -17.87
C VAL A 62 -4.28 -10.79 -17.68
N VAL A 63 -4.70 -9.59 -18.05
CA VAL A 63 -3.95 -8.36 -17.82
C VAL A 63 -4.65 -7.57 -16.73
N ILE A 64 -3.91 -7.20 -15.70
CA ILE A 64 -4.39 -6.39 -14.58
C ILE A 64 -3.50 -5.15 -14.51
N ALA A 65 -4.10 -3.98 -14.30
CA ALA A 65 -3.37 -2.76 -14.06
C ALA A 65 -3.90 -2.04 -12.82
N ALA A 66 -3.00 -1.37 -12.10
CA ALA A 66 -3.33 -0.52 -10.97
C ALA A 66 -2.90 0.93 -11.25
N THR A 67 -3.69 1.89 -10.78
CA THR A 67 -3.38 3.32 -10.84
C THR A 67 -4.08 4.09 -9.72
N ASN A 68 -3.42 5.10 -9.22
CA ASN A 68 -4.00 6.11 -8.34
C ASN A 68 -4.54 7.33 -9.13
N ARG A 69 -4.25 7.39 -10.44
CA ARG A 69 -4.59 8.51 -11.34
C ARG A 69 -5.34 8.03 -12.59
N PRO A 70 -6.55 7.47 -12.44
CA PRO A 70 -7.34 7.03 -13.60
C PRO A 70 -7.74 8.19 -14.53
N ASP A 71 -7.71 9.43 -14.02
CA ASP A 71 -8.02 10.66 -14.75
C ASP A 71 -7.01 10.99 -15.86
N ILE A 72 -5.78 10.54 -15.75
CA ILE A 72 -4.72 10.83 -16.73
C ILE A 72 -4.41 9.65 -17.66
N LEU A 73 -5.12 8.54 -17.54
CA LEU A 73 -4.93 7.40 -18.44
C LEU A 73 -5.43 7.71 -19.86
N ASP A 74 -4.73 7.19 -20.87
CA ASP A 74 -5.22 7.24 -22.25
C ASP A 74 -6.57 6.51 -22.35
N PRO A 75 -7.66 7.19 -22.78
CA PRO A 75 -8.98 6.58 -22.89
C PRO A 75 -9.02 5.35 -23.80
N ALA A 76 -8.08 5.23 -24.73
CA ALA A 76 -7.99 4.06 -25.59
C ALA A 76 -7.72 2.76 -24.80
N LEU A 77 -7.09 2.83 -23.63
CA LEU A 77 -6.88 1.67 -22.77
C LEU A 77 -8.16 1.13 -22.13
N LEU A 78 -9.15 1.99 -21.94
CA LEU A 78 -10.42 1.65 -21.27
C LEU A 78 -11.50 1.14 -22.25
N ARG A 79 -11.18 1.04 -23.55
CA ARG A 79 -12.11 0.51 -24.56
C ARG A 79 -12.33 -0.99 -24.38
N PRO A 80 -13.54 -1.48 -24.76
CA PRO A 80 -13.82 -2.91 -24.75
C PRO A 80 -12.73 -3.73 -25.44
N GLY A 81 -12.36 -4.84 -24.82
CA GLY A 81 -11.30 -5.70 -25.30
C GLY A 81 -9.90 -5.36 -24.79
N ARG A 82 -9.75 -4.36 -23.93
CA ARG A 82 -8.52 -3.97 -23.27
C ARG A 82 -8.73 -4.02 -21.76
N PHE A 83 -8.71 -2.88 -21.05
CA PHE A 83 -9.13 -2.83 -19.65
C PHE A 83 -10.64 -2.55 -19.58
N ASP A 84 -11.44 -3.56 -19.85
CA ASP A 84 -12.89 -3.47 -19.93
C ASP A 84 -13.59 -3.55 -18.57
N ARG A 85 -12.85 -3.87 -17.50
CA ARG A 85 -13.35 -3.97 -16.14
C ARG A 85 -12.63 -3.03 -15.21
N LEU A 86 -13.35 -2.05 -14.70
CA LEU A 86 -12.86 -1.09 -13.72
C LEU A 86 -13.33 -1.49 -12.33
N ILE A 87 -12.36 -1.75 -11.45
CA ILE A 87 -12.60 -2.09 -10.05
C ILE A 87 -12.09 -0.93 -9.20
N TYR A 88 -12.99 -0.31 -8.48
CA TYR A 88 -12.61 0.69 -7.48
C TYR A 88 -12.27 0.00 -6.16
N VAL A 89 -11.10 0.29 -5.62
CA VAL A 89 -10.66 -0.15 -4.29
C VAL A 89 -10.83 1.03 -3.33
N PRO A 90 -11.89 1.05 -2.53
CA PRO A 90 -12.12 2.15 -1.58
C PRO A 90 -11.14 2.09 -0.42
N PRO A 91 -10.99 3.19 0.34
CA PRO A 91 -10.34 3.15 1.65
C PRO A 91 -11.00 2.10 2.55
N PRO A 92 -10.25 1.52 3.52
CA PRO A 92 -10.77 0.45 4.35
C PRO A 92 -11.92 0.93 5.24
N ASP A 93 -13.01 0.17 5.28
CA ASP A 93 -14.09 0.35 6.24
C ASP A 93 -13.65 -0.06 7.67
N GLU A 94 -14.51 0.11 8.67
CA GLU A 94 -14.18 -0.23 10.06
C GLU A 94 -13.74 -1.69 10.21
N LYS A 95 -14.41 -2.62 9.55
CA LYS A 95 -14.10 -4.06 9.62
C LYS A 95 -12.74 -4.35 8.98
N ALA A 96 -12.48 -3.77 7.82
CA ALA A 96 -11.19 -3.92 7.14
C ALA A 96 -10.06 -3.30 7.99
N ARG A 97 -10.26 -2.15 8.65
CA ARG A 97 -9.27 -1.56 9.54
C ARG A 97 -8.93 -2.46 10.72
N ILE A 98 -9.93 -3.16 11.29
CA ILE A 98 -9.69 -4.15 12.35
C ILE A 98 -8.78 -5.27 11.84
N GLU A 99 -9.06 -5.81 10.66
CA GLU A 99 -8.24 -6.88 10.08
C GLU A 99 -6.81 -6.39 9.74
N ILE A 100 -6.67 -5.18 9.21
CA ILE A 100 -5.37 -4.56 8.96
C ILE A 100 -4.60 -4.37 10.27
N LEU A 101 -5.25 -3.85 11.32
CA LEU A 101 -4.64 -3.73 12.64
C LEU A 101 -4.17 -5.10 13.17
N LYS A 102 -4.98 -6.14 13.08
CA LYS A 102 -4.59 -7.50 13.49
C LYS A 102 -3.33 -7.98 12.76
N ILE A 103 -3.21 -7.69 11.46
CA ILE A 103 -2.03 -8.08 10.67
C ILE A 103 -0.77 -7.38 11.20
N TYR A 104 -0.80 -6.07 11.34
CA TYR A 104 0.39 -5.29 11.72
C TYR A 104 0.71 -5.37 13.22
N THR A 105 -0.26 -5.75 14.06
CA THR A 105 -0.06 -5.91 15.50
C THR A 105 0.28 -7.34 15.93
N LYS A 106 0.12 -8.33 15.04
CA LYS A 106 0.31 -9.75 15.34
C LYS A 106 1.65 -10.10 15.99
N THR A 107 2.72 -9.44 15.60
CA THR A 107 4.09 -9.68 16.08
C THR A 107 4.55 -8.69 17.15
N LEU A 108 3.71 -7.72 17.48
CA LEU A 108 4.03 -6.68 18.45
C LEU A 108 3.64 -7.09 19.87
N PRO A 109 4.40 -6.70 20.88
CA PRO A 109 4.10 -6.95 22.28
C PRO A 109 3.00 -6.00 22.78
N ILE A 110 1.76 -6.26 22.37
CA ILE A 110 0.61 -5.44 22.72
C ILE A 110 0.07 -5.82 24.09
N ASP A 111 -0.24 -4.82 24.89
CA ASP A 111 -0.92 -5.03 26.18
C ASP A 111 -2.35 -5.55 25.96
N SER A 112 -2.79 -6.45 26.83
CA SER A 112 -4.14 -7.05 26.76
C SER A 112 -5.29 -6.03 26.90
N SER A 113 -5.00 -4.84 27.40
CA SER A 113 -5.97 -3.73 27.50
C SER A 113 -6.25 -3.01 26.18
N VAL A 114 -5.47 -3.29 25.13
CA VAL A 114 -5.66 -2.64 23.82
C VAL A 114 -6.84 -3.25 23.09
N ASN A 115 -7.89 -2.46 22.93
CA ASN A 115 -9.06 -2.84 22.14
C ASN A 115 -8.91 -2.37 20.70
N LEU A 116 -8.63 -3.32 19.78
CA LEU A 116 -8.45 -3.03 18.36
C LEU A 116 -9.73 -2.51 17.68
N GLU A 117 -10.91 -2.88 18.17
CA GLU A 117 -12.19 -2.38 17.63
C GLU A 117 -12.38 -0.90 17.98
N GLU A 118 -12.08 -0.52 19.22
CA GLU A 118 -12.12 0.88 19.64
C GLU A 118 -11.08 1.72 18.87
N LEU A 119 -9.88 1.19 18.67
CA LEU A 119 -8.83 1.84 17.88
C LEU A 119 -9.28 2.02 16.44
N ALA A 120 -9.85 0.99 15.80
CA ALA A 120 -10.32 1.03 14.42
C ALA A 120 -11.41 2.10 14.18
N LYS A 121 -12.29 2.35 15.15
CA LYS A 121 -13.29 3.43 15.10
C LYS A 121 -12.63 4.81 15.03
N LYS A 122 -11.53 5.01 15.75
CA LYS A 122 -10.79 6.28 15.77
C LYS A 122 -9.95 6.51 14.51
N LEU A 123 -9.72 5.48 13.70
CA LEU A 123 -8.90 5.52 12.47
C LEU A 123 -9.72 5.82 11.20
N GLU A 124 -10.83 6.57 11.30
CA GLU A 124 -11.58 7.01 10.11
C GLU A 124 -10.68 7.82 9.17
N GLY A 125 -10.67 7.48 7.89
CA GLY A 125 -9.84 8.14 6.87
C GLY A 125 -8.41 7.58 6.74
N TYR A 126 -7.99 6.66 7.62
CA TYR A 126 -6.70 6.02 7.50
C TYR A 126 -6.71 4.95 6.40
N THR A 127 -5.67 4.96 5.57
CA THR A 127 -5.39 3.88 4.60
C THR A 127 -4.67 2.71 5.27
N GLY A 128 -4.48 1.61 4.52
CA GLY A 128 -3.65 0.50 5.01
C GLY A 128 -2.22 0.91 5.34
N ALA A 129 -1.63 1.79 4.53
CA ALA A 129 -0.29 2.33 4.75
C ALA A 129 -0.21 3.24 5.99
N ASP A 130 -1.26 4.03 6.25
CA ASP A 130 -1.32 4.86 7.46
C ASP A 130 -1.40 4.00 8.73
N ILE A 131 -2.18 2.90 8.70
CA ILE A 131 -2.29 1.97 9.83
C ILE A 131 -0.97 1.24 10.07
N GLU A 132 -0.27 0.85 9.00
CA GLU A 132 1.08 0.30 9.11
C GLU A 132 2.04 1.30 9.73
N ALA A 133 2.06 2.54 9.22
CA ALA A 133 2.88 3.61 9.77
C ALA A 133 2.57 3.87 11.24
N LEU A 134 1.28 3.90 11.62
CA LEU A 134 0.85 4.05 13.01
C LEU A 134 1.42 2.94 13.90
N ALA A 135 1.29 1.68 13.50
CA ALA A 135 1.82 0.55 14.26
C ALA A 135 3.34 0.61 14.42
N ARG A 136 4.05 0.94 13.33
CA ARG A 136 5.51 1.09 13.31
C ARG A 136 5.97 2.25 14.19
N GLU A 137 5.38 3.44 14.03
CA GLU A 137 5.79 4.62 14.81
C GLU A 137 5.44 4.47 16.29
N THR A 138 4.32 3.82 16.64
CA THR A 138 3.98 3.50 18.03
C THR A 138 5.05 2.60 18.64
N THR A 139 5.43 1.55 17.92
CA THR A 139 6.49 0.63 18.38
C THR A 139 7.82 1.37 18.57
N MET A 140 8.22 2.19 17.60
CA MET A 140 9.46 2.97 17.67
C MET A 140 9.44 4.00 18.80
N LYS A 141 8.29 4.63 19.07
CA LYS A 141 8.12 5.55 20.20
C LYS A 141 8.38 4.84 21.54
N VAL A 142 7.73 3.70 21.75
CA VAL A 142 7.88 2.91 22.99
C VAL A 142 9.33 2.44 23.15
N LEU A 143 9.97 1.93 22.08
CA LEU A 143 11.37 1.52 22.09
C LEU A 143 12.32 2.69 22.45
N ARG A 144 12.13 3.86 21.83
CA ARG A 144 12.92 5.05 22.15
C ARG A 144 12.75 5.47 23.61
N GLN A 145 11.53 5.47 24.11
CA GLN A 145 11.24 5.79 25.52
C GLN A 145 12.00 4.86 26.46
N LYS A 146 11.93 3.55 26.20
CA LYS A 146 12.63 2.53 27.00
C LYS A 146 14.16 2.66 26.89
N TYR A 147 14.67 2.94 25.70
CA TYR A 147 16.09 3.23 25.51
C TYR A 147 16.57 4.45 26.34
N TYR A 148 15.78 5.54 26.34
CA TYR A 148 16.10 6.72 27.15
C TYR A 148 16.06 6.44 28.65
N GLU A 149 15.10 5.64 29.12
CA GLU A 149 15.04 5.21 30.52
C GLU A 149 16.32 4.43 30.90
N CYS A 150 16.73 3.45 30.08
CA CYS A 150 17.95 2.67 30.29
C CYS A 150 19.21 3.53 30.18
N SER A 151 19.28 4.43 29.21
CA SER A 151 20.42 5.35 29.06
C SER A 151 20.57 6.29 30.24
N ASN A 152 19.49 6.84 30.77
CA ASN A 152 19.52 7.69 31.93
C ASN A 152 19.92 6.92 33.21
N LYS A 153 19.54 5.66 33.32
CA LYS A 153 19.98 4.77 34.38
C LYS A 153 21.49 4.52 34.30
N ALA A 154 21.97 4.15 33.10
CA ALA A 154 23.39 3.93 32.86
C ALA A 154 24.24 5.15 33.16
N LYS A 155 23.83 6.36 32.79
CA LYS A 155 24.54 7.61 33.11
C LYS A 155 24.69 7.89 34.61
N LYS A 156 23.75 7.36 35.42
CA LYS A 156 23.82 7.51 36.88
C LYS A 156 24.77 6.48 37.55
N GLU A 157 24.85 5.29 36.94
CA GLU A 157 25.55 4.14 37.51
C GLU A 157 26.99 3.98 36.99
N CYS A 158 27.28 4.48 35.76
CA CYS A 158 28.57 4.27 35.10
C CYS A 158 29.39 5.55 34.98
N LYS A 159 30.73 5.38 35.08
CA LYS A 159 31.72 6.46 34.89
C LYS A 159 32.39 6.44 33.52
N ASP A 160 32.34 5.30 32.82
CA ASP A 160 32.94 5.12 31.51
C ASP A 160 31.94 4.62 30.48
N GLN A 161 32.31 4.71 29.19
CA GLN A 161 31.43 4.36 28.08
C GLN A 161 31.16 2.84 28.00
N GLU A 162 32.16 2.01 28.29
CA GLU A 162 32.06 0.56 28.20
C GLU A 162 31.08 0.02 29.26
N CYS A 163 31.13 0.54 30.47
CA CYS A 163 30.13 0.23 31.50
C CYS A 163 28.74 0.70 31.07
N SER A 164 28.62 1.91 30.52
CA SER A 164 27.37 2.48 30.08
C SER A 164 26.69 1.60 28.99
N ASP A 165 27.45 1.17 27.99
CA ASP A 165 26.93 0.35 26.89
C ASP A 165 26.47 -1.04 27.36
N LYS A 166 27.25 -1.67 28.29
CA LYS A 166 26.84 -2.94 28.92
C LYS A 166 25.57 -2.79 29.75
N THR A 167 25.47 -1.73 30.53
CA THR A 167 24.29 -1.45 31.38
C THR A 167 23.07 -1.18 30.56
N ILE A 168 23.16 -0.40 29.46
CA ILE A 168 22.03 -0.17 28.52
C ILE A 168 21.59 -1.50 27.90
N LYS A 169 22.53 -2.30 27.39
CA LYS A 169 22.23 -3.60 26.77
C LYS A 169 21.50 -4.55 27.74
N ASN A 170 22.00 -4.67 28.97
CA ASN A 170 21.38 -5.49 30.00
C ASN A 170 20.01 -4.95 30.41
N CYS A 171 19.85 -3.64 30.53
CA CYS A 171 18.57 -3.02 30.83
C CYS A 171 17.55 -3.31 29.73
N MET A 172 17.91 -3.11 28.46
CA MET A 172 17.01 -3.37 27.32
C MET A 172 16.63 -4.83 27.16
N SER A 173 17.55 -5.77 27.41
CA SER A 173 17.25 -7.22 27.31
C SER A 173 16.33 -7.74 28.43
N ASN A 174 16.28 -7.07 29.56
CA ASN A 174 15.46 -7.46 30.71
C ASN A 174 14.13 -6.67 30.81
N LEU A 175 13.88 -5.74 29.86
CA LEU A 175 12.67 -4.94 29.85
C LEU A 175 11.51 -5.69 29.19
N GLU A 176 10.42 -5.83 29.93
CA GLU A 176 9.14 -6.22 29.34
C GLU A 176 8.53 -5.01 28.62
N ILE A 177 8.62 -5.00 27.30
CA ILE A 177 8.04 -3.95 26.46
C ILE A 177 6.58 -4.30 26.23
N LYS A 178 5.67 -3.38 26.57
CA LYS A 178 4.24 -3.49 26.27
C LYS A 178 3.77 -2.19 25.63
N ILE A 179 3.05 -2.34 24.53
CA ILE A 179 2.43 -1.23 23.80
C ILE A 179 1.00 -1.08 24.31
N THR A 180 0.66 0.08 24.82
CA THR A 180 -0.65 0.38 25.41
C THR A 180 -1.55 1.13 24.43
N MET A 181 -2.85 1.20 24.74
CA MET A 181 -3.80 2.02 23.97
C MET A 181 -3.40 3.50 23.94
N GLN A 182 -2.84 4.00 25.06
CA GLN A 182 -2.37 5.40 25.14
C GLN A 182 -1.22 5.68 24.16
N ASP A 183 -0.33 4.70 23.93
CA ASP A 183 0.78 4.85 22.98
C ASP A 183 0.25 5.03 21.55
N PHE A 184 -0.78 4.28 21.17
CA PHE A 184 -1.45 4.46 19.89
C PHE A 184 -2.11 5.84 19.79
N LEU A 185 -2.88 6.25 20.79
CA LEU A 185 -3.55 7.54 20.81
C LEU A 185 -2.59 8.73 20.70
N ASP A 186 -1.45 8.63 21.37
CA ASP A 186 -0.43 9.67 21.27
C ASP A 186 0.25 9.69 19.90
N THR A 187 0.46 8.52 19.30
CA THR A 187 1.07 8.43 17.96
C THR A 187 0.11 8.92 16.88
N MET A 188 -1.20 8.76 17.06
CA MET A 188 -2.21 9.33 16.15
C MET A 188 -2.15 10.86 16.03
N LYS A 189 -1.58 11.56 17.01
CA LYS A 189 -1.35 13.01 16.93
C LYS A 189 -0.26 13.37 15.92
N ILE A 190 0.61 12.41 15.58
CA ILE A 190 1.75 12.57 14.67
C ILE A 190 1.43 11.94 13.32
N VAL A 191 0.92 10.71 13.34
CA VAL A 191 0.51 9.99 12.13
C VAL A 191 -0.96 10.31 11.87
N THR A 192 -1.19 11.24 10.95
CA THR A 192 -2.55 11.67 10.55
C THR A 192 -3.03 10.87 9.33
N PRO A 193 -4.35 10.78 9.09
CA PRO A 193 -4.88 10.11 7.91
C PRO A 193 -4.39 10.82 6.64
N SER A 194 -3.99 10.04 5.64
CA SER A 194 -3.53 10.55 4.34
C SER A 194 -4.68 10.98 3.43
N LEU A 195 -5.91 10.54 3.69
CA LEU A 195 -7.08 10.88 2.90
C LEU A 195 -8.05 11.76 3.68
N THR A 196 -8.48 12.85 3.04
CA THR A 196 -9.59 13.66 3.52
C THR A 196 -10.93 13.15 2.98
N LYS A 197 -12.04 13.53 3.61
CA LYS A 197 -13.40 13.24 3.09
C LYS A 197 -13.60 13.81 1.68
N ALA A 198 -12.98 14.95 1.39
CA ALA A 198 -13.03 15.58 0.07
C ALA A 198 -12.29 14.71 -0.99
N ASP A 199 -11.15 14.13 -0.63
CA ASP A 199 -10.41 13.24 -1.53
C ASP A 199 -11.22 11.99 -1.85
N ILE A 200 -11.84 11.38 -0.84
CA ILE A 200 -12.68 10.19 -1.03
C ILE A 200 -13.85 10.51 -1.98
N MET A 201 -14.57 11.61 -1.76
CA MET A 201 -15.67 12.04 -2.62
C MET A 201 -15.20 12.33 -4.07
N ARG A 202 -14.01 12.93 -4.22
CA ARG A 202 -13.41 13.21 -5.52
C ARG A 202 -13.16 11.91 -6.29
N TYR A 203 -12.55 10.91 -5.65
CA TYR A 203 -12.30 9.60 -6.27
C TYR A 203 -13.60 8.87 -6.63
N GLU A 204 -14.59 8.88 -5.76
CA GLU A 204 -15.90 8.27 -6.05
C GLU A 204 -16.59 8.90 -7.25
N ASN A 205 -16.55 10.22 -7.37
CA ASN A 205 -17.13 10.93 -8.51
C ASN A 205 -16.37 10.63 -9.80
N MET A 206 -15.04 10.66 -9.75
CA MET A 206 -14.18 10.30 -10.89
C MET A 206 -14.48 8.88 -11.40
N VAL A 207 -14.62 7.90 -10.51
CA VAL A 207 -14.98 6.53 -10.88
C VAL A 207 -16.36 6.45 -11.53
N LYS A 208 -17.33 7.24 -11.03
CA LYS A 208 -18.68 7.31 -11.64
C LYS A 208 -18.63 7.89 -13.06
N GLU A 209 -17.84 8.94 -13.28
CA GLU A 209 -17.65 9.57 -14.59
C GLU A 209 -16.99 8.61 -15.59
N ILE A 210 -15.89 7.96 -15.19
CA ILE A 210 -15.19 6.99 -16.05
C ILE A 210 -16.12 5.82 -16.40
N LYS A 211 -16.86 5.28 -15.42
CA LYS A 211 -17.83 4.19 -15.70
C LYS A 211 -18.90 4.63 -16.70
N ARG A 212 -19.41 5.85 -16.63
CA ARG A 212 -20.39 6.37 -17.61
C ARG A 212 -19.79 6.50 -19.01
N SER A 213 -18.53 6.92 -19.12
CA SER A 213 -17.86 7.08 -20.43
C SER A 213 -17.47 5.75 -21.08
N VAL A 214 -17.35 4.67 -20.31
CA VAL A 214 -16.97 3.33 -20.81
C VAL A 214 -18.20 2.46 -21.12
N ILE A 215 -19.33 2.67 -20.45
CA ILE A 215 -20.55 1.85 -20.58
C ILE A 215 -21.57 2.53 -21.53
N GLY A 216 -21.46 3.86 -21.77
CA GLY A 216 -22.30 4.58 -22.74
C GLY A 216 -21.71 4.56 -24.12
#